data_9c6ac9743108127a9339f350f85d2567
#
_entry.id   9c6ac9743108127a9339f350f85d2567
#
_cell.length_a   1.000
_cell.length_b   1.000
_cell.length_c   1.000
_cell.angle_alpha   90.00
_cell.angle_beta   90.00
_cell.angle_gamma   90.00
#
_symmetry.space_group_name_H-M   'P 1'
#
loop_
_entity.id
_entity.type
_entity.pdbx_description
1 polymer ?
#
loop_
_entity_poly.entity_id
_entity_poly.type
_entity_poly.pdbx_seq_one_letter_code
_entity_poly.pdbx_strand_id
1 'polypeptide(L)'
;MTLSKLLAALVIPVFTLGAVAASAAPDAEKPAQANPATQKLEPIPADKDEDLRVFYPDGKIVKGEAALELMQAGKTGFNIWLAGNQFFAMEAVIHAFQKQHKDVVGVVTMPPGKVMNAVLKGGWIYKDKDYAMTPDVFGMVDMGSMQKLREAGKGKDYVTYMHNQLVLMVAKGNPRNIKGIADLGRPELQVMLPNPITEGIMKFYAKKVLQNDGLWDKLSDGKECQSCYGASNVYFTAVHHREIPDGINAGKVDVGIVWATEYQNAITHNSPVGVVNLPEKDSMKNEVN
;
A
#
# COMPACT_ATOMS: atom_id res chain seq x y z
N MET A 1 24.92 -10.76 -14.82
CA MET A 1 24.13 -11.70 -13.98
C MET A 1 22.79 -11.89 -14.65
N THR A 2 22.37 -13.12 -14.92
CA THR A 2 21.12 -13.40 -15.64
C THR A 2 19.93 -13.37 -14.67
N LEU A 3 18.78 -12.90 -15.14
CA LEU A 3 17.49 -12.78 -14.43
C LEU A 3 17.10 -14.06 -13.63
N SER A 4 17.55 -15.23 -14.10
CA SER A 4 17.30 -16.53 -13.47
C SER A 4 17.88 -16.68 -12.04
N LYS A 5 18.86 -15.89 -11.66
CA LYS A 5 19.43 -15.93 -10.31
C LYS A 5 18.63 -15.14 -9.27
N LEU A 6 17.85 -14.15 -9.72
CA LEU A 6 16.97 -13.36 -8.84
C LEU A 6 15.73 -14.17 -8.41
N LEU A 7 15.22 -15.03 -9.30
CA LEU A 7 14.02 -15.84 -9.06
C LEU A 7 14.25 -16.99 -8.06
N ALA A 8 15.47 -17.52 -8.00
CA ALA A 8 15.79 -18.64 -7.10
C ALA A 8 15.82 -18.26 -5.60
N ALA A 9 15.91 -16.96 -5.29
CA ALA A 9 15.97 -16.47 -3.89
C ALA A 9 14.59 -16.21 -3.26
N LEU A 10 13.50 -16.38 -4.01
CA LEU A 10 12.13 -15.99 -3.60
C LEU A 10 11.25 -17.17 -3.15
N VAL A 11 11.82 -18.28 -2.71
CA VAL A 11 11.03 -19.35 -2.07
C VAL A 11 10.82 -18.96 -0.61
N ILE A 12 9.67 -18.35 -0.32
CA ILE A 12 9.21 -18.06 1.04
C ILE A 12 8.52 -19.32 1.57
N PRO A 13 8.91 -19.86 2.75
CA PRO A 13 8.17 -20.97 3.34
C PRO A 13 6.77 -20.54 3.75
N VAL A 14 5.77 -21.27 3.33
CA VAL A 14 4.38 -21.13 3.78
C VAL A 14 4.32 -21.58 5.25
N PHE A 15 4.09 -20.64 6.18
CA PHE A 15 3.80 -20.97 7.57
C PHE A 15 2.32 -21.34 7.70
N THR A 16 2.07 -22.58 8.08
CA THR A 16 0.75 -23.05 8.55
C THR A 16 0.47 -22.49 9.94
N LEU A 17 -0.59 -21.68 10.08
CA LEU A 17 -1.06 -21.21 11.39
C LEU A 17 -1.70 -22.37 12.16
N GLY A 18 -1.04 -22.78 13.24
CA GLY A 18 -1.64 -23.60 14.27
C GLY A 18 -2.53 -22.73 15.19
N ALA A 19 -3.76 -23.14 15.41
CA ALA A 19 -4.68 -22.48 16.33
C ALA A 19 -4.23 -22.69 17.79
N VAL A 20 -3.95 -21.58 18.50
CA VAL A 20 -3.75 -21.58 19.95
C VAL A 20 -4.99 -20.97 20.60
N ALA A 21 -5.63 -21.74 21.47
CA ALA A 21 -6.77 -21.29 22.27
C ALA A 21 -6.35 -20.22 23.29
N ALA A 22 -7.00 -19.06 23.28
CA ALA A 22 -6.76 -17.99 24.22
C ALA A 22 -7.63 -18.14 25.47
N SER A 23 -6.97 -18.14 26.62
CA SER A 23 -7.57 -18.02 27.96
C SER A 23 -7.99 -16.57 28.22
N ALA A 24 -9.19 -16.36 28.74
CA ALA A 24 -9.74 -15.05 29.07
C ALA A 24 -9.06 -14.44 30.30
N ALA A 25 -8.65 -13.17 30.19
CA ALA A 25 -8.23 -12.31 31.29
C ALA A 25 -9.30 -11.25 31.62
N PRO A 26 -9.41 -10.75 32.86
CA PRO A 26 -10.56 -9.99 33.34
C PRO A 26 -10.64 -8.55 32.83
N ASP A 27 -11.86 -8.03 32.79
CA ASP A 27 -12.28 -6.71 32.31
C ASP A 27 -11.49 -5.55 32.94
N ALA A 28 -10.80 -4.79 32.07
CA ALA A 28 -10.31 -3.46 32.40
C ALA A 28 -11.33 -2.41 31.93
N GLU A 29 -11.74 -1.54 32.85
CA GLU A 29 -12.68 -0.45 32.63
C GLU A 29 -12.32 0.41 31.41
N LYS A 30 -13.27 0.55 30.47
CA LYS A 30 -13.13 1.41 29.28
C LYS A 30 -13.13 2.88 29.67
N PRO A 31 -12.16 3.68 29.21
CA PRO A 31 -12.32 5.13 29.28
C PRO A 31 -13.49 5.56 28.38
N ALA A 32 -14.34 6.43 28.91
CA ALA A 32 -15.51 6.97 28.22
C ALA A 32 -15.07 7.65 26.90
N GLN A 33 -15.46 7.06 25.76
CA GLN A 33 -15.23 7.64 24.45
C GLN A 33 -16.12 8.86 24.26
N ALA A 34 -15.51 10.02 24.01
CA ALA A 34 -16.22 11.20 23.53
C ALA A 34 -16.94 10.84 22.21
N ASN A 35 -18.15 11.35 22.06
CA ASN A 35 -19.03 11.07 20.92
C ASN A 35 -18.36 11.56 19.61
N PRO A 36 -17.98 10.68 18.66
CA PRO A 36 -17.17 11.08 17.51
C PRO A 36 -17.98 11.69 16.36
N ALA A 37 -19.28 11.91 16.54
CA ALA A 37 -20.20 12.30 15.46
C ALA A 37 -19.94 13.68 14.80
N THR A 38 -18.91 14.42 15.24
CA THR A 38 -18.68 15.79 14.73
C THR A 38 -17.23 16.13 14.42
N GLN A 39 -16.28 15.20 14.56
CA GLN A 39 -14.88 15.53 14.31
C GLN A 39 -14.50 15.33 12.85
N LYS A 40 -14.28 16.42 12.16
CA LYS A 40 -13.84 16.44 10.76
C LYS A 40 -12.48 15.80 10.60
N LEU A 41 -12.36 14.80 9.71
CA LEU A 41 -11.07 14.20 9.38
C LEU A 41 -10.15 15.25 8.73
N GLU A 42 -8.86 15.21 9.08
CA GLU A 42 -7.84 16.05 8.48
C GLU A 42 -6.76 15.16 7.86
N PRO A 43 -6.19 15.56 6.71
CA PRO A 43 -5.06 14.84 6.11
C PRO A 43 -3.89 14.71 7.09
N ILE A 44 -3.25 13.56 7.07
CA ILE A 44 -2.03 13.30 7.84
C ILE A 44 -0.85 13.40 6.88
N PRO A 45 0.12 14.28 7.12
CA PRO A 45 1.31 14.38 6.29
C PRO A 45 2.04 13.04 6.23
N ALA A 46 2.43 12.62 5.04
CA ALA A 46 3.25 11.43 4.84
C ALA A 46 4.70 11.80 4.58
N ASP A 47 5.62 10.99 5.09
CA ASP A 47 7.03 11.07 4.76
C ASP A 47 7.25 10.48 3.36
N LYS A 48 7.43 11.35 2.37
CA LYS A 48 7.66 10.96 0.98
C LYS A 48 9.09 10.47 0.72
N ASP A 49 10.03 10.72 1.61
CA ASP A 49 11.41 10.27 1.46
C ASP A 49 11.51 8.74 1.64
N GLU A 50 10.55 8.12 2.33
CA GLU A 50 10.42 6.66 2.41
C GLU A 50 10.17 5.98 1.06
N ASP A 51 9.72 6.71 0.05
CA ASP A 51 9.49 6.18 -1.29
C ASP A 51 10.78 6.06 -2.13
N LEU A 52 11.87 6.65 -1.66
CA LEU A 52 13.16 6.77 -2.34
C LEU A 52 14.26 6.24 -1.42
N ARG A 53 14.77 5.05 -1.67
CA ARG A 53 15.71 4.38 -0.77
C ARG A 53 16.87 3.73 -1.52
N VAL A 54 18.04 3.79 -0.92
CA VAL A 54 19.21 2.98 -1.32
C VAL A 54 19.63 2.12 -0.14
N PHE A 55 19.62 0.82 -0.35
CA PHE A 55 19.95 -0.20 0.63
C PHE A 55 21.38 -0.68 0.43
N TYR A 56 22.18 -0.65 1.48
CA TYR A 56 23.54 -1.17 1.51
C TYR A 56 23.59 -2.54 2.20
N PRO A 57 24.52 -3.41 1.82
CA PRO A 57 24.65 -4.75 2.41
C PRO A 57 24.99 -4.77 3.90
N ASP A 58 25.50 -3.67 4.45
CA ASP A 58 25.80 -3.46 5.87
C ASP A 58 24.57 -3.05 6.71
N GLY A 59 23.40 -2.91 6.07
CA GLY A 59 22.17 -2.50 6.68
C GLY A 59 21.91 -0.98 6.67
N LYS A 60 22.85 -0.17 6.17
CA LYS A 60 22.64 1.27 5.99
C LYS A 60 21.56 1.52 4.93
N ILE A 61 20.67 2.46 5.20
CA ILE A 61 19.65 2.93 4.25
C ILE A 61 19.82 4.44 4.06
N VAL A 62 19.94 4.88 2.81
CA VAL A 62 19.90 6.28 2.41
C VAL A 62 18.51 6.56 1.81
N LYS A 63 17.88 7.68 2.17
CA LYS A 63 16.50 8.03 1.78
C LYS A 63 16.43 9.36 1.04
N GLY A 64 15.30 9.57 0.36
CA GLY A 64 14.95 10.83 -0.25
C GLY A 64 15.82 11.21 -1.44
N GLU A 65 16.06 12.50 -1.61
CA GLU A 65 16.81 13.05 -2.75
C GLU A 65 18.23 12.49 -2.84
N ALA A 66 18.91 12.30 -1.71
CA ALA A 66 20.25 11.70 -1.68
C ALA A 66 20.27 10.27 -2.23
N ALA A 67 19.19 9.50 -2.08
CA ALA A 67 19.05 8.19 -2.69
C ALA A 67 18.95 8.29 -4.22
N LEU A 68 18.18 9.25 -4.74
CA LEU A 68 18.05 9.48 -6.18
C LEU A 68 19.38 9.90 -6.81
N GLU A 69 20.13 10.77 -6.14
CA GLU A 69 21.45 11.21 -6.60
C GLU A 69 22.44 10.04 -6.69
N LEU A 70 22.40 9.11 -5.73
CA LEU A 70 23.22 7.90 -5.78
C LEU A 70 22.84 6.99 -6.96
N MET A 71 21.54 6.80 -7.20
CA MET A 71 21.05 5.99 -8.33
C MET A 71 21.45 6.63 -9.67
N GLN A 72 21.22 7.93 -9.82
CA GLN A 72 21.55 8.69 -11.04
C GLN A 72 23.05 8.70 -11.32
N ALA A 73 23.87 8.76 -10.27
CA ALA A 73 25.33 8.69 -10.38
C ALA A 73 25.88 7.28 -10.61
N GLY A 74 25.01 6.25 -10.77
CA GLY A 74 25.42 4.87 -10.98
C GLY A 74 26.14 4.25 -9.76
N LYS A 75 25.83 4.72 -8.54
CA LYS A 75 26.40 4.21 -7.29
C LYS A 75 25.61 3.04 -6.68
N THR A 76 24.63 2.54 -7.40
CA THR A 76 23.85 1.34 -7.08
C THR A 76 24.22 0.20 -8.03
N GLY A 77 24.18 -1.04 -7.55
CA GLY A 77 24.41 -2.23 -8.39
C GLY A 77 23.23 -2.48 -9.33
N PHE A 78 22.01 -2.16 -8.89
CA PHE A 78 20.80 -2.11 -9.72
C PHE A 78 19.69 -1.30 -9.04
N ASN A 79 18.69 -0.92 -9.83
CA ASN A 79 17.56 -0.10 -9.42
C ASN A 79 16.24 -0.81 -9.69
N ILE A 80 15.35 -0.78 -8.69
CA ILE A 80 14.00 -1.35 -8.75
C ILE A 80 12.98 -0.21 -8.65
N TRP A 81 12.06 -0.13 -9.61
CA TRP A 81 10.95 0.80 -9.54
C TRP A 81 9.64 0.06 -9.35
N LEU A 82 8.85 0.48 -8.39
CA LEU A 82 7.68 -0.26 -7.92
C LEU A 82 6.44 0.63 -7.84
N ALA A 83 5.29 0.05 -8.12
CA ALA A 83 4.02 0.63 -7.74
C ALA A 83 3.86 0.58 -6.20
N GLY A 84 3.31 1.65 -5.63
CA GLY A 84 3.42 2.00 -4.22
C GLY A 84 3.02 0.94 -3.17
N ASN A 85 2.08 0.05 -3.49
CA ASN A 85 1.67 -1.00 -2.55
C ASN A 85 2.75 -2.07 -2.27
N GLN A 86 3.79 -2.13 -3.09
CA GLN A 86 4.91 -3.08 -2.94
C GLN A 86 5.98 -2.58 -1.95
N PHE A 87 5.91 -1.30 -1.60
CA PHE A 87 6.83 -0.60 -0.71
C PHE A 87 7.11 -1.37 0.60
N PHE A 88 6.08 -1.90 1.23
CA PHE A 88 6.16 -2.49 2.57
C PHE A 88 6.96 -3.79 2.62
N ALA A 89 6.94 -4.58 1.54
CA ALA A 89 7.61 -5.87 1.50
C ALA A 89 9.08 -5.76 1.09
N MET A 90 9.47 -4.67 0.41
CA MET A 90 10.77 -4.60 -0.26
C MET A 90 11.95 -4.57 0.69
N GLU A 91 11.86 -3.94 1.84
CA GLU A 91 12.97 -3.93 2.79
C GLU A 91 13.41 -5.35 3.20
N ALA A 92 12.45 -6.18 3.61
CA ALA A 92 12.74 -7.56 3.98
C ALA A 92 13.27 -8.40 2.79
N VAL A 93 12.71 -8.18 1.59
CA VAL A 93 13.14 -8.86 0.36
C VAL A 93 14.55 -8.47 -0.02
N ILE A 94 14.89 -7.18 0.03
CA ILE A 94 16.24 -6.70 -0.30
C ILE A 94 17.26 -7.18 0.71
N HIS A 95 16.97 -7.14 2.00
CA HIS A 95 17.85 -7.67 3.01
C HIS A 95 18.08 -9.18 2.86
N ALA A 96 17.04 -9.94 2.50
CA ALA A 96 17.19 -11.37 2.20
C ALA A 96 18.07 -11.61 0.96
N PHE A 97 17.89 -10.81 -0.08
CA PHE A 97 18.72 -10.83 -1.29
C PHE A 97 20.18 -10.50 -0.96
N GLN A 98 20.43 -9.46 -0.17
CA GLN A 98 21.77 -8.98 0.20
C GLN A 98 22.57 -9.96 1.09
N LYS A 99 21.90 -10.94 1.73
CA LYS A 99 22.62 -12.04 2.40
C LYS A 99 23.44 -12.87 1.43
N GLN A 100 22.95 -13.04 0.20
CA GLN A 100 23.59 -13.83 -0.85
C GLN A 100 24.34 -12.98 -1.88
N HIS A 101 23.87 -11.75 -2.11
CA HIS A 101 24.34 -10.83 -3.13
C HIS A 101 24.69 -9.48 -2.47
N LYS A 102 25.94 -9.09 -2.52
CA LYS A 102 26.44 -7.88 -1.83
C LYS A 102 26.23 -6.60 -2.64
N ASP A 103 25.16 -6.53 -3.42
CA ASP A 103 24.86 -5.37 -4.24
C ASP A 103 24.22 -4.24 -3.41
N VAL A 104 24.52 -3.00 -3.79
CA VAL A 104 23.79 -1.81 -3.32
C VAL A 104 22.56 -1.66 -4.18
N VAL A 105 21.37 -1.61 -3.58
CA VAL A 105 20.08 -1.65 -4.28
C VAL A 105 19.35 -0.34 -4.13
N GLY A 106 19.04 0.31 -5.27
CA GLY A 106 18.15 1.46 -5.34
C GLY A 106 16.69 1.02 -5.47
N VAL A 107 15.79 1.63 -4.68
CA VAL A 107 14.35 1.36 -4.75
C VAL A 107 13.60 2.67 -4.84
N VAL A 108 12.76 2.78 -5.85
CA VAL A 108 11.83 3.90 -6.04
C VAL A 108 10.41 3.36 -6.05
N THR A 109 9.55 3.93 -5.23
CA THR A 109 8.11 3.64 -5.22
C THR A 109 7.32 4.85 -5.68
N MET A 110 6.33 4.62 -6.52
CA MET A 110 5.47 5.67 -7.08
C MET A 110 4.04 5.14 -7.24
N PRO A 111 3.03 6.01 -7.37
CA PRO A 111 1.73 5.62 -7.87
C PRO A 111 1.84 4.88 -9.22
N PRO A 112 1.01 3.84 -9.49
CA PRO A 112 1.15 2.99 -10.69
C PRO A 112 1.28 3.75 -12.00
N GLY A 113 0.46 4.77 -12.23
CA GLY A 113 0.55 5.59 -13.43
C GLY A 113 1.86 6.38 -13.56
N LYS A 114 2.46 6.79 -12.44
CA LYS A 114 3.77 7.46 -12.45
C LYS A 114 4.90 6.49 -12.76
N VAL A 115 4.90 5.28 -12.19
CA VAL A 115 5.89 4.24 -12.53
C VAL A 115 5.86 3.97 -14.02
N MET A 116 4.67 3.73 -14.58
CA MET A 116 4.53 3.45 -16.01
C MET A 116 5.07 4.59 -16.87
N ASN A 117 4.69 5.85 -16.55
CA ASN A 117 5.18 7.01 -17.29
C ASN A 117 6.69 7.19 -17.16
N ALA A 118 7.25 6.98 -15.97
CA ALA A 118 8.69 7.10 -15.75
C ALA A 118 9.48 6.04 -16.55
N VAL A 119 9.00 4.80 -16.59
CA VAL A 119 9.63 3.73 -17.41
C VAL A 119 9.53 4.06 -18.91
N LEU A 120 8.36 4.52 -19.38
CA LEU A 120 8.15 4.87 -20.78
C LEU A 120 9.03 6.06 -21.22
N LYS A 121 9.14 7.08 -20.38
CA LYS A 121 9.88 8.32 -20.67
C LYS A 121 11.37 8.24 -20.35
N GLY A 122 11.82 7.24 -19.60
CA GLY A 122 13.20 7.10 -19.17
C GLY A 122 13.59 8.06 -18.04
N GLY A 123 12.65 8.34 -17.13
CA GLY A 123 12.87 9.19 -15.97
C GLY A 123 11.64 9.97 -15.53
N TRP A 124 11.84 10.86 -14.56
CA TRP A 124 10.78 11.76 -14.04
C TRP A 124 11.37 13.01 -13.39
N ILE A 125 10.51 13.96 -13.07
CA ILE A 125 10.85 15.18 -12.31
C ILE A 125 10.55 14.95 -10.82
N TYR A 126 11.51 15.27 -9.95
CA TYR A 126 11.35 15.27 -8.51
C TYR A 126 11.95 16.56 -7.93
N LYS A 127 11.16 17.33 -7.16
CA LYS A 127 11.56 18.64 -6.60
C LYS A 127 12.22 19.56 -7.65
N ASP A 128 11.57 19.68 -8.81
CA ASP A 128 12.00 20.50 -9.95
C ASP A 128 13.34 20.10 -10.60
N LYS A 129 13.87 18.91 -10.27
CA LYS A 129 15.03 18.31 -10.93
C LYS A 129 14.62 17.15 -11.82
N ASP A 130 15.27 17.06 -12.97
CA ASP A 130 15.15 15.93 -13.89
C ASP A 130 16.05 14.77 -13.45
N TYR A 131 15.43 13.62 -13.24
CA TYR A 131 16.12 12.34 -12.99
C TYR A 131 15.96 11.45 -14.21
N ALA A 132 16.89 11.57 -15.15
CA ALA A 132 16.97 10.74 -16.35
C ALA A 132 17.65 9.41 -15.99
N MET A 133 16.87 8.36 -15.84
CA MET A 133 17.35 7.00 -15.55
C MET A 133 16.28 5.96 -15.92
N THR A 134 16.70 4.71 -16.03
CA THR A 134 15.81 3.56 -16.24
C THR A 134 16.04 2.53 -15.15
N PRO A 135 15.02 1.78 -14.73
CA PRO A 135 15.20 0.71 -13.78
C PRO A 135 15.77 -0.54 -14.45
N ASP A 136 16.47 -1.35 -13.68
CA ASP A 136 16.85 -2.71 -14.08
C ASP A 136 15.68 -3.69 -13.90
N VAL A 137 14.82 -3.40 -12.90
CA VAL A 137 13.61 -4.16 -12.60
C VAL A 137 12.48 -3.18 -12.29
N PHE A 138 11.28 -3.45 -12.78
CA PHE A 138 10.09 -2.71 -12.37
C PHE A 138 8.93 -3.64 -12.03
N GLY A 139 8.11 -3.24 -11.08
CA GLY A 139 6.93 -3.96 -10.63
C GLY A 139 5.67 -3.10 -10.75
N MET A 140 4.62 -3.69 -11.33
CA MET A 140 3.31 -3.07 -11.47
C MET A 140 2.28 -3.83 -10.65
N VAL A 141 1.08 -3.30 -10.58
CA VAL A 141 -0.04 -3.86 -9.78
C VAL A 141 -1.09 -4.55 -10.66
N ASP A 142 -0.88 -4.59 -11.97
CA ASP A 142 -1.81 -5.21 -12.91
C ASP A 142 -1.10 -5.70 -14.19
N MET A 143 -1.66 -6.77 -14.76
CA MET A 143 -1.14 -7.41 -15.97
C MET A 143 -1.24 -6.50 -17.20
N GLY A 144 -2.28 -5.66 -17.29
CA GLY A 144 -2.48 -4.78 -18.43
C GLY A 144 -1.38 -3.71 -18.55
N SER A 145 -0.92 -3.19 -17.42
CA SER A 145 0.24 -2.28 -17.40
C SER A 145 1.53 -2.98 -17.83
N MET A 146 1.75 -4.21 -17.38
CA MET A 146 2.92 -5.00 -17.80
C MET A 146 2.90 -5.29 -19.30
N GLN A 147 1.74 -5.64 -19.85
CA GLN A 147 1.58 -5.85 -21.28
C GLN A 147 1.89 -4.58 -22.09
N LYS A 148 1.37 -3.42 -21.69
CA LYS A 148 1.65 -2.14 -22.35
C LYS A 148 3.15 -1.80 -22.35
N LEU A 149 3.86 -2.04 -21.24
CA LEU A 149 5.30 -1.82 -21.17
C LEU A 149 6.08 -2.79 -22.06
N ARG A 150 5.63 -4.02 -22.18
CA ARG A 150 6.19 -5.01 -23.10
C ARG A 150 5.97 -4.58 -24.56
N GLU A 151 4.77 -4.17 -24.94
CA GLU A 151 4.45 -3.66 -26.28
C GLU A 151 5.27 -2.42 -26.64
N ALA A 152 5.58 -1.58 -25.65
CA ALA A 152 6.48 -0.43 -25.80
C ALA A 152 7.98 -0.81 -25.82
N GLY A 153 8.32 -2.09 -25.78
CA GLY A 153 9.71 -2.58 -25.79
C GLY A 153 10.49 -2.27 -24.51
N LYS A 154 9.80 -1.98 -23.39
CA LYS A 154 10.43 -1.63 -22.10
C LYS A 154 10.68 -2.83 -21.19
N GLY A 155 10.22 -4.02 -21.57
CA GLY A 155 10.48 -5.28 -20.90
C GLY A 155 10.23 -6.44 -21.85
N LYS A 156 10.95 -7.57 -21.66
CA LYS A 156 10.76 -8.76 -22.48
C LYS A 156 9.76 -9.69 -21.83
N ASP A 157 10.00 -10.04 -20.59
CA ASP A 157 9.23 -11.01 -19.83
C ASP A 157 8.86 -10.43 -18.46
N TYR A 158 7.77 -10.91 -17.89
CA TYR A 158 7.36 -10.60 -16.55
C TYR A 158 6.74 -11.83 -15.87
N VAL A 159 6.73 -11.81 -14.56
CA VAL A 159 6.13 -12.86 -13.73
C VAL A 159 5.25 -12.22 -12.67
N THR A 160 4.15 -12.85 -12.34
CA THR A 160 3.42 -12.55 -11.12
C THR A 160 4.20 -13.14 -9.96
N TYR A 161 4.64 -12.31 -9.03
CA TYR A 161 5.45 -12.76 -7.89
C TYR A 161 4.69 -12.66 -6.56
N MET A 162 3.59 -11.94 -6.52
CA MET A 162 2.76 -11.75 -5.33
C MET A 162 1.30 -11.50 -5.72
N HIS A 163 0.37 -12.02 -4.94
CA HIS A 163 -1.03 -11.66 -4.96
C HIS A 163 -1.36 -10.85 -3.72
N ASN A 164 -2.35 -9.98 -3.83
CA ASN A 164 -2.85 -9.18 -2.72
C ASN A 164 -4.38 -9.31 -2.62
N GLN A 165 -4.97 -8.68 -1.62
CA GLN A 165 -6.42 -8.63 -1.46
C GLN A 165 -6.83 -7.39 -0.67
N LEU A 166 -8.08 -6.97 -0.83
CA LEU A 166 -8.69 -5.94 -0.01
C LEU A 166 -9.05 -6.49 1.36
N VAL A 167 -8.82 -5.68 2.38
CA VAL A 167 -9.28 -5.91 3.75
C VAL A 167 -9.80 -4.60 4.34
N LEU A 168 -10.57 -4.67 5.41
CA LEU A 168 -10.87 -3.49 6.22
C LEU A 168 -9.89 -3.41 7.38
N MET A 169 -9.20 -2.29 7.50
CA MET A 169 -8.38 -1.98 8.66
C MET A 169 -9.24 -1.23 9.67
N VAL A 170 -9.13 -1.62 10.93
CA VAL A 170 -9.89 -1.09 12.06
C VAL A 170 -8.98 -0.88 13.27
N ALA A 171 -9.44 -0.21 14.30
CA ALA A 171 -8.72 -0.17 15.57
C ALA A 171 -8.59 -1.58 16.18
N LYS A 172 -7.51 -1.81 16.96
CA LYS A 172 -7.26 -3.09 17.63
C LYS A 172 -8.48 -3.52 18.45
N GLY A 173 -8.87 -4.78 18.29
CA GLY A 173 -10.04 -5.33 18.95
C GLY A 173 -11.38 -4.99 18.29
N ASN A 174 -11.37 -4.23 17.18
CA ASN A 174 -12.57 -3.89 16.41
C ASN A 174 -13.73 -3.32 17.29
N PRO A 175 -13.52 -2.22 18.00
CA PRO A 175 -14.48 -1.70 18.98
C PRO A 175 -15.83 -1.29 18.38
N ARG A 176 -15.89 -1.07 17.06
CA ARG A 176 -17.12 -0.73 16.33
C ARG A 176 -17.86 -1.96 15.80
N ASN A 177 -17.34 -3.16 16.07
CA ASN A 177 -17.93 -4.44 15.65
C ASN A 177 -18.23 -4.46 14.13
N ILE A 178 -17.26 -4.04 13.32
CA ILE A 178 -17.34 -4.01 11.87
C ILE A 178 -17.14 -5.42 11.34
N LYS A 179 -18.02 -5.89 10.45
CA LYS A 179 -18.04 -7.27 9.95
C LYS A 179 -17.75 -7.38 8.44
N GLY A 180 -17.90 -6.30 7.69
CA GLY A 180 -17.70 -6.33 6.25
C GLY A 180 -18.00 -5.01 5.57
N ILE A 181 -18.00 -5.04 4.24
CA ILE A 181 -18.18 -3.85 3.38
C ILE A 181 -19.49 -3.10 3.69
N ALA A 182 -20.57 -3.81 3.98
CA ALA A 182 -21.86 -3.19 4.28
C ALA A 182 -21.82 -2.23 5.48
N ASP A 183 -20.95 -2.47 6.44
CA ASP A 183 -20.81 -1.61 7.62
C ASP A 183 -20.22 -0.24 7.30
N LEU A 184 -19.52 -0.07 6.18
CA LEU A 184 -19.02 1.24 5.74
C LEU A 184 -20.15 2.25 5.53
N GLY A 185 -21.34 1.77 5.24
CA GLY A 185 -22.54 2.61 5.10
C GLY A 185 -23.15 3.11 6.41
N ARG A 186 -22.60 2.76 7.58
CA ARG A 186 -23.10 3.18 8.90
C ARG A 186 -22.73 4.65 9.16
N PRO A 187 -23.73 5.53 9.43
CA PRO A 187 -23.48 6.97 9.52
C PRO A 187 -22.68 7.40 10.74
N GLU A 188 -22.62 6.55 11.78
CA GLU A 188 -21.88 6.83 13.01
C GLU A 188 -20.38 6.47 12.92
N LEU A 189 -19.92 5.85 11.83
CA LEU A 189 -18.53 5.52 11.62
C LEU A 189 -17.78 6.65 10.93
N GLN A 190 -16.55 6.89 11.34
CA GLN A 190 -15.60 7.68 10.58
C GLN A 190 -14.88 6.78 9.60
N VAL A 191 -15.20 6.92 8.32
CA VAL A 191 -14.68 6.07 7.24
C VAL A 191 -13.62 6.82 6.46
N MET A 192 -12.48 6.20 6.24
CA MET A 192 -11.46 6.74 5.33
C MET A 192 -11.24 5.77 4.17
N LEU A 193 -11.34 6.27 2.96
CA LEU A 193 -11.19 5.49 1.74
C LEU A 193 -10.03 6.00 0.90
N PRO A 194 -9.30 5.10 0.22
CA PRO A 194 -8.35 5.52 -0.81
C PRO A 194 -9.04 6.44 -1.83
N ASN A 195 -8.36 7.48 -2.30
CA ASN A 195 -8.98 8.39 -3.25
C ASN A 195 -9.12 7.78 -4.66
N PRO A 196 -10.21 8.07 -5.39
CA PRO A 196 -10.44 7.51 -6.72
C PRO A 196 -9.61 8.15 -7.83
N ILE A 197 -8.87 9.24 -7.56
CA ILE A 197 -8.12 9.98 -8.58
C ILE A 197 -6.72 9.40 -8.79
N THR A 198 -6.00 9.11 -7.71
CA THR A 198 -4.59 8.74 -7.79
C THR A 198 -4.29 7.33 -7.28
N GLU A 199 -5.22 6.71 -6.52
CA GLU A 199 -4.96 5.43 -5.88
C GLU A 199 -5.54 4.25 -6.65
N GLY A 200 -4.65 3.35 -7.11
CA GLY A 200 -5.01 2.17 -7.89
C GLY A 200 -5.94 1.22 -7.15
N ILE A 201 -5.81 1.09 -5.84
CA ILE A 201 -6.70 0.27 -5.00
C ILE A 201 -8.17 0.69 -5.17
N MET A 202 -8.46 1.98 -5.15
CA MET A 202 -9.83 2.48 -5.36
C MET A 202 -10.22 2.38 -6.83
N LYS A 203 -9.36 2.85 -7.72
CA LYS A 203 -9.63 2.95 -9.16
C LYS A 203 -9.99 1.63 -9.82
N PHE A 204 -9.27 0.57 -9.46
CA PHE A 204 -9.37 -0.71 -10.16
C PHE A 204 -10.14 -1.77 -9.38
N TYR A 205 -10.27 -1.63 -8.05
CA TYR A 205 -10.80 -2.69 -7.19
C TYR A 205 -11.89 -2.23 -6.24
N ALA A 206 -11.57 -1.41 -5.24
CA ALA A 206 -12.49 -1.08 -4.15
C ALA A 206 -13.78 -0.38 -4.62
N LYS A 207 -13.69 0.51 -5.61
CA LYS A 207 -14.89 1.17 -6.19
C LYS A 207 -15.85 0.15 -6.79
N LYS A 208 -15.35 -0.86 -7.49
CA LYS A 208 -16.16 -1.95 -8.05
C LYS A 208 -16.90 -2.72 -6.96
N VAL A 209 -16.20 -3.06 -5.87
CA VAL A 209 -16.81 -3.74 -4.71
C VAL A 209 -17.90 -2.87 -4.10
N LEU A 210 -17.62 -1.60 -3.85
CA LEU A 210 -18.59 -0.66 -3.28
C LEU A 210 -19.80 -0.43 -4.19
N GLN A 211 -19.61 -0.43 -5.51
CA GLN A 211 -20.70 -0.34 -6.48
C GLN A 211 -21.57 -1.60 -6.48
N ASN A 212 -20.94 -2.79 -6.45
CA ASN A 212 -21.67 -4.07 -6.41
C ASN A 212 -22.54 -4.20 -5.15
N ASP A 213 -22.07 -3.66 -4.02
CA ASP A 213 -22.82 -3.64 -2.76
C ASP A 213 -23.75 -2.40 -2.62
N GLY A 214 -23.88 -1.58 -3.67
CA GLY A 214 -24.76 -0.39 -3.68
C GLY A 214 -24.34 0.73 -2.73
N LEU A 215 -23.06 0.77 -2.33
CA LEU A 215 -22.54 1.72 -1.34
C LEU A 215 -21.81 2.92 -1.95
N TRP A 216 -21.32 2.80 -3.19
CA TRP A 216 -20.46 3.83 -3.76
C TRP A 216 -21.11 5.23 -3.75
N ASP A 217 -22.33 5.36 -4.25
CA ASP A 217 -23.01 6.66 -4.33
C ASP A 217 -23.28 7.25 -2.95
N LYS A 218 -23.64 6.41 -1.98
CA LYS A 218 -23.85 6.81 -0.58
C LYS A 218 -22.57 7.33 0.07
N LEU A 219 -21.43 6.66 -0.15
CA LEU A 219 -20.15 7.00 0.47
C LEU A 219 -19.48 8.18 -0.24
N SER A 220 -19.57 8.23 -1.56
CA SER A 220 -18.95 9.30 -2.35
C SER A 220 -19.74 10.61 -2.35
N ASP A 221 -21.05 10.56 -2.10
CA ASP A 221 -21.96 11.71 -2.28
C ASP A 221 -21.83 12.33 -3.69
N GLY A 222 -21.66 11.44 -4.70
CA GLY A 222 -21.47 11.84 -6.09
C GLY A 222 -20.11 12.47 -6.42
N LYS A 223 -19.15 12.46 -5.48
CA LYS A 223 -17.83 13.07 -5.66
C LYS A 223 -16.76 12.03 -6.00
N GLU A 224 -15.86 12.41 -6.89
CA GLU A 224 -14.63 11.72 -7.17
C GLU A 224 -13.47 12.71 -6.98
N CYS A 225 -12.85 12.69 -5.82
CA CYS A 225 -11.87 13.71 -5.45
C CYS A 225 -10.76 13.11 -4.58
N GLN A 226 -9.69 13.88 -4.42
CA GLN A 226 -8.54 13.60 -3.56
C GLN A 226 -8.52 14.62 -2.42
N SER A 227 -8.18 14.21 -1.21
CA SER A 227 -8.11 15.07 -0.03
C SER A 227 -9.43 15.79 0.26
N CYS A 228 -10.52 15.06 0.26
CA CYS A 228 -11.86 15.65 0.36
C CYS A 228 -12.84 14.72 1.06
N TYR A 229 -13.97 15.29 1.44
CA TYR A 229 -15.11 14.52 1.93
C TYR A 229 -16.04 14.11 0.78
N GLY A 230 -16.38 12.82 0.73
CA GLY A 230 -17.57 12.30 0.08
C GLY A 230 -18.79 12.65 0.91
N ALA A 231 -19.46 11.67 1.51
CA ALA A 231 -20.41 11.91 2.59
C ALA A 231 -19.72 12.53 3.81
N SER A 232 -20.49 13.14 4.72
CA SER A 232 -19.96 13.92 5.84
C SER A 232 -19.01 13.14 6.79
N ASN A 233 -19.16 11.83 6.84
CA ASN A 233 -18.36 10.90 7.65
C ASN A 233 -17.38 10.07 6.82
N VAL A 234 -17.20 10.36 5.53
CA VAL A 234 -16.33 9.62 4.62
C VAL A 234 -15.30 10.57 4.04
N TYR A 235 -14.02 10.28 4.28
CA TYR A 235 -12.91 11.06 3.75
C TYR A 235 -12.12 10.25 2.72
N PHE A 236 -11.84 10.85 1.57
CA PHE A 236 -10.93 10.34 0.56
C PHE A 236 -9.51 10.84 0.80
N THR A 237 -8.55 9.93 0.86
CA THR A 237 -7.16 10.22 1.20
C THR A 237 -6.48 11.24 0.28
N ALA A 238 -5.55 12.01 0.83
CA ALA A 238 -4.59 12.82 0.08
C ALA A 238 -3.38 11.99 -0.31
N VAL A 239 -2.91 11.17 0.64
CA VAL A 239 -1.68 10.39 0.54
C VAL A 239 -2.01 8.91 0.68
N HIS A 240 -1.65 8.21 -0.39
CA HIS A 240 -1.86 6.80 -0.54
C HIS A 240 -1.06 5.90 0.43
N HIS A 241 -1.64 4.83 0.90
CA HIS A 241 -1.08 3.78 1.76
C HIS A 241 -0.69 4.18 3.20
N ARG A 242 -0.87 5.43 3.61
CA ARG A 242 -0.39 5.89 4.93
C ARG A 242 -1.49 6.53 5.79
N GLU A 243 -2.36 7.32 5.19
CA GLU A 243 -3.35 8.08 5.97
C GLU A 243 -4.36 7.22 6.71
N ILE A 244 -4.75 6.07 6.14
CA ILE A 244 -5.72 5.18 6.79
C ILE A 244 -5.15 4.58 8.09
N PRO A 245 -3.99 3.87 8.08
CA PRO A 245 -3.40 3.37 9.33
C PRO A 245 -3.09 4.49 10.31
N ASP A 246 -2.58 5.62 9.85
CA ASP A 246 -2.27 6.76 10.73
C ASP A 246 -3.54 7.37 11.35
N GLY A 247 -4.61 7.50 10.57
CA GLY A 247 -5.90 7.97 11.04
C GLY A 247 -6.53 7.06 12.09
N ILE A 248 -6.42 5.75 11.90
CA ILE A 248 -6.88 4.74 12.88
C ILE A 248 -6.05 4.82 14.16
N ASN A 249 -4.72 4.89 14.05
CA ASN A 249 -3.82 5.02 15.20
C ASN A 249 -4.06 6.31 15.98
N ALA A 250 -4.40 7.39 15.30
CA ALA A 250 -4.75 8.67 15.92
C ALA A 250 -6.18 8.70 16.51
N GLY A 251 -6.97 7.63 16.36
CA GLY A 251 -8.36 7.56 16.82
C GLY A 251 -9.31 8.46 16.03
N LYS A 252 -8.92 8.91 14.85
CA LYS A 252 -9.72 9.77 13.95
C LYS A 252 -10.55 8.98 12.94
N VAL A 253 -10.20 7.73 12.70
CA VAL A 253 -10.81 6.84 11.73
C VAL A 253 -11.22 5.55 12.42
N ASP A 254 -12.44 5.11 12.18
CA ASP A 254 -12.94 3.82 12.70
C ASP A 254 -12.60 2.67 11.75
N VAL A 255 -12.62 2.93 10.44
CA VAL A 255 -12.41 1.90 9.41
C VAL A 255 -11.95 2.50 8.09
N GLY A 256 -11.12 1.74 7.38
CA GLY A 256 -10.75 2.05 6.00
C GLY A 256 -10.48 0.80 5.17
N ILE A 257 -10.65 0.90 3.85
CA ILE A 257 -10.27 -0.14 2.91
C ILE A 257 -8.77 -0.01 2.62
N VAL A 258 -8.03 -1.09 2.83
CA VAL A 258 -6.59 -1.15 2.58
C VAL A 258 -6.20 -2.45 1.87
N TRP A 259 -4.98 -2.52 1.38
CA TRP A 259 -4.39 -3.80 1.00
C TRP A 259 -4.04 -4.65 2.24
N ALA A 260 -4.16 -5.96 2.12
CA ALA A 260 -3.73 -6.87 3.20
C ALA A 260 -2.25 -6.67 3.57
N THR A 261 -1.41 -6.30 2.61
CA THR A 261 0.00 -5.96 2.84
C THR A 261 0.19 -4.71 3.70
N GLU A 262 -0.71 -3.73 3.64
CA GLU A 262 -0.66 -2.54 4.50
C GLU A 262 -0.98 -2.90 5.95
N TYR A 263 -1.99 -3.74 6.16
CA TYR A 263 -2.26 -4.28 7.49
C TYR A 263 -1.08 -5.07 8.03
N GLN A 264 -0.49 -5.96 7.20
CA GLN A 264 0.69 -6.74 7.60
C GLN A 264 1.86 -5.84 7.98
N ASN A 265 2.11 -4.79 7.21
CA ASN A 265 3.12 -3.79 7.54
C ASN A 265 2.83 -3.09 8.87
N ALA A 266 1.59 -2.67 9.10
CA ALA A 266 1.20 -1.99 10.32
C ALA A 266 1.45 -2.85 11.57
N ILE A 267 1.05 -4.12 11.56
CA ILE A 267 1.30 -5.01 12.71
C ILE A 267 2.78 -5.34 12.92
N THR A 268 3.56 -5.42 11.85
CA THR A 268 5.02 -5.63 11.92
C THR A 268 5.71 -4.46 12.62
N HIS A 269 5.15 -3.25 12.48
CA HIS A 269 5.61 -2.05 13.18
C HIS A 269 4.87 -1.77 14.50
N ASN A 270 4.23 -2.80 15.08
CA ASN A 270 3.51 -2.72 16.34
C ASN A 270 2.37 -1.68 16.38
N SER A 271 1.79 -1.38 15.23
CA SER A 271 0.63 -0.48 15.14
C SER A 271 -0.60 -1.11 15.83
N PRO A 272 -1.36 -0.36 16.62
CA PRO A 272 -2.51 -0.88 17.35
C PRO A 272 -3.76 -1.00 16.46
N VAL A 273 -3.62 -1.67 15.34
CA VAL A 273 -4.70 -1.91 14.37
C VAL A 273 -5.19 -3.35 14.40
N GLY A 274 -6.39 -3.57 13.89
CA GLY A 274 -7.01 -4.86 13.64
C GLY A 274 -7.43 -4.98 12.18
N VAL A 275 -7.84 -6.18 11.78
CA VAL A 275 -8.29 -6.47 10.43
C VAL A 275 -9.66 -7.16 10.44
N VAL A 276 -10.50 -6.79 9.48
CA VAL A 276 -11.68 -7.54 9.10
C VAL A 276 -11.43 -8.11 7.70
N ASN A 277 -11.28 -9.44 7.64
CA ASN A 277 -11.11 -10.12 6.37
C ASN A 277 -12.43 -10.12 5.60
N LEU A 278 -12.35 -9.80 4.34
CA LEU A 278 -13.50 -9.76 3.45
C LEU A 278 -13.72 -11.13 2.80
N PRO A 279 -14.98 -11.51 2.54
CA PRO A 279 -15.28 -12.71 1.74
C PRO A 279 -14.68 -12.55 0.34
N GLU A 280 -14.51 -13.68 -0.36
CA GLU A 280 -13.82 -13.72 -1.65
C GLU A 280 -14.39 -12.72 -2.68
N LYS A 281 -15.73 -12.59 -2.73
CA LYS A 281 -16.41 -11.65 -3.64
C LYS A 281 -16.05 -10.17 -3.40
N ASP A 282 -15.67 -9.79 -2.17
CA ASP A 282 -15.38 -8.42 -1.76
C ASP A 282 -13.88 -8.16 -1.60
N SER A 283 -13.10 -9.21 -1.39
CA SER A 283 -11.65 -9.12 -1.19
C SER A 283 -10.85 -8.93 -2.48
N MET A 284 -11.45 -9.18 -3.64
CA MET A 284 -10.81 -9.14 -4.96
C MET A 284 -9.55 -10.04 -5.06
N LYS A 285 -9.43 -11.05 -4.18
CA LYS A 285 -8.24 -11.91 -4.04
C LYS A 285 -7.81 -12.58 -5.34
N ASN A 286 -8.78 -12.94 -6.19
CA ASN A 286 -8.50 -13.62 -7.45
C ASN A 286 -8.27 -12.66 -8.63
N GLU A 287 -8.45 -11.36 -8.42
CA GLU A 287 -8.30 -10.32 -9.46
C GLU A 287 -7.05 -9.46 -9.24
N VAL A 288 -6.48 -9.46 -8.03
CA VAL A 288 -5.28 -8.67 -7.70
C VAL A 288 -4.02 -9.50 -7.93
N ASN A 289 -3.21 -9.06 -8.87
CA ASN A 289 -1.93 -9.68 -9.25
C ASN A 289 -0.78 -8.70 -9.03
#